data_3fd69829e5e1faf3c3462192fe20d6ad
#
_entry.id   3fd69829e5e1faf3c3462192fe20d6ad
#
_cell.length_a   1.000
_cell.length_b   1.000
_cell.length_c   1.000
_cell.angle_alpha   90.00
_cell.angle_beta   90.00
_cell.angle_gamma   90.00
#
_symmetry.space_group_name_H-M   'P 1'
#
loop_
_entity.id
_entity.type
_entity.pdbx_description
1 polymer ?
#
loop_
_entity_poly.entity_id
_entity_poly.type
_entity_poly.pdbx_seq_one_letter_code
_entity_poly.pdbx_strand_id
1 'polypeptide(L)'
;VDLEFVLRALANGMDGVFIGGCRLGECNYVTHGNYHALNMALLCKKIMAHIGLNPDRLRIEFMSAGEGNLFTEVVDDFTKQVRGLGPLGKGEGEDLEPEVLKERLREVMKLVPYIKLMMNPKLSQRLSPAEREDFYTTEEIDALFSEVASYFIDPEKCQACQICLRRCPVEAIIGAKNQIHVIDQDKCIKCGTCFEACPPRFGAVTKISGGPVPPPIPEDERALARKGKGAEA
;
A
#
# COMPACT_ATOMS: atom_id res chain seq x y z
N VAL A 1 6.98 -4.27 -12.13
CA VAL A 1 7.37 -3.05 -11.36
C VAL A 1 6.47 -2.96 -10.14
N ASP A 2 7.02 -2.62 -8.99
CA ASP A 2 6.29 -2.41 -7.76
C ASP A 2 6.12 -0.91 -7.49
N LEU A 3 4.94 -0.53 -6.98
CA LEU A 3 4.60 0.85 -6.57
C LEU A 3 5.65 1.42 -5.61
N GLU A 4 6.14 0.59 -4.68
CA GLU A 4 7.13 1.00 -3.70
C GLU A 4 8.45 1.48 -4.34
N PHE A 5 8.88 0.90 -5.45
CA PHE A 5 10.11 1.33 -6.13
C PHE A 5 10.01 2.75 -6.68
N VAL A 6 8.86 3.11 -7.23
CA VAL A 6 8.61 4.46 -7.74
C VAL A 6 8.57 5.47 -6.59
N LEU A 7 7.79 5.19 -5.56
CA LEU A 7 7.66 6.07 -4.40
C LEU A 7 9.00 6.22 -3.66
N ARG A 8 9.79 5.16 -3.56
CA ARG A 8 11.13 5.19 -2.95
C ARG A 8 12.11 6.04 -3.76
N ALA A 9 12.06 5.98 -5.10
CA ALA A 9 12.90 6.83 -5.94
C ALA A 9 12.58 8.31 -5.71
N LEU A 10 11.29 8.69 -5.69
CA LEU A 10 10.84 10.05 -5.38
C LEU A 10 11.23 10.46 -3.94
N ALA A 11 11.06 9.59 -2.95
CA ALA A 11 11.45 9.85 -1.57
C ALA A 11 12.97 10.06 -1.39
N ASN A 12 13.77 9.52 -2.31
CA ASN A 12 15.21 9.74 -2.37
C ASN A 12 15.61 10.97 -3.22
N GLY A 13 14.65 11.79 -3.63
CA GLY A 13 14.90 13.06 -4.31
C GLY A 13 15.08 12.95 -5.82
N MET A 14 14.62 11.86 -6.45
CA MET A 14 14.57 11.78 -7.92
C MET A 14 13.43 12.67 -8.44
N ASP A 15 13.74 13.54 -9.39
CA ASP A 15 12.77 14.48 -9.99
C ASP A 15 11.73 13.81 -10.89
N GLY A 16 12.01 12.59 -11.37
CA GLY A 16 11.10 11.80 -12.17
C GLY A 16 11.53 10.34 -12.25
N VAL A 17 10.58 9.47 -12.62
CA VAL A 17 10.80 8.03 -12.76
C VAL A 17 10.30 7.56 -14.12
N PHE A 18 11.17 6.91 -14.88
CA PHE A 18 10.84 6.28 -16.15
C PHE A 18 10.77 4.75 -16.00
N ILE A 19 9.70 4.16 -16.53
CA ILE A 19 9.51 2.72 -16.56
C ILE A 19 9.48 2.28 -18.03
N GLY A 20 10.44 1.46 -18.45
CA GLY A 20 10.45 0.81 -19.76
C GLY A 20 9.96 -0.62 -19.67
N GLY A 21 9.09 -1.04 -20.59
CA GLY A 21 8.57 -2.40 -20.66
C GLY A 21 8.52 -2.95 -22.08
N CYS A 22 8.40 -4.27 -22.22
CA CYS A 22 8.12 -4.91 -23.50
C CYS A 22 6.73 -4.50 -24.00
N ARG A 23 6.52 -4.51 -25.32
CA ARG A 23 5.24 -4.13 -25.95
C ARG A 23 4.06 -4.85 -25.32
N LEU A 24 2.96 -4.13 -25.20
CA LEU A 24 1.73 -4.70 -24.68
C LEU A 24 1.28 -5.87 -25.56
N GLY A 25 1.00 -7.00 -24.94
CA GLY A 25 0.66 -8.25 -25.64
C GLY A 25 1.85 -9.17 -25.97
N GLU A 26 3.10 -8.67 -25.90
CA GLU A 26 4.33 -9.45 -26.20
C GLU A 26 5.05 -9.94 -24.92
N CYS A 27 4.49 -9.70 -23.75
CA CYS A 27 5.13 -10.06 -22.48
C CYS A 27 5.00 -11.57 -22.21
N ASN A 28 6.11 -12.20 -21.82
CA ASN A 28 6.12 -13.61 -21.40
C ASN A 28 5.43 -13.85 -20.05
N TYR A 29 5.25 -12.81 -19.23
CA TYR A 29 4.56 -12.91 -17.96
C TYR A 29 3.06 -12.65 -18.14
N VAL A 30 2.26 -13.69 -18.00
CA VAL A 30 0.81 -13.66 -18.30
C VAL A 30 0.02 -12.89 -17.23
N THR A 31 0.40 -13.03 -15.96
CA THR A 31 -0.37 -12.48 -14.82
C THR A 31 0.18 -11.18 -14.27
N HIS A 32 1.51 -11.05 -14.17
CA HIS A 32 2.19 -9.90 -13.57
C HIS A 32 3.17 -9.26 -14.56
N GLY A 33 2.77 -9.19 -15.82
CA GLY A 33 3.58 -8.65 -16.91
C GLY A 33 3.37 -7.15 -17.14
N ASN A 34 3.45 -6.76 -18.41
CA ASN A 34 3.40 -5.36 -18.82
C ASN A 34 2.04 -4.69 -18.59
N TYR A 35 0.90 -5.40 -18.69
CA TYR A 35 -0.41 -4.86 -18.32
C TYR A 35 -0.51 -4.54 -16.83
N HIS A 36 0.02 -5.43 -15.99
CA HIS A 36 0.08 -5.16 -14.55
C HIS A 36 0.98 -3.96 -14.24
N ALA A 37 2.12 -3.83 -14.92
CA ALA A 37 3.02 -2.68 -14.78
C ALA A 37 2.34 -1.38 -15.23
N LEU A 38 1.55 -1.42 -16.33
CA LEU A 38 0.76 -0.27 -16.77
C LEU A 38 -0.23 0.16 -15.70
N ASN A 39 -1.06 -0.77 -15.22
CA ASN A 39 -2.07 -0.47 -14.22
C ASN A 39 -1.45 0.03 -12.91
N MET A 40 -0.29 -0.52 -12.53
CA MET A 40 0.49 -0.05 -11.37
C MET A 40 0.98 1.39 -11.58
N ALA A 41 1.46 1.74 -12.77
CA ALA A 41 1.90 3.10 -13.08
C ALA A 41 0.73 4.09 -13.10
N LEU A 42 -0.44 3.70 -13.65
CA LEU A 42 -1.65 4.52 -13.62
C LEU A 42 -2.12 4.77 -12.18
N LEU A 43 -2.15 3.73 -11.35
CA LEU A 43 -2.45 3.86 -9.92
C LEU A 43 -1.45 4.79 -9.22
N CYS A 44 -0.16 4.62 -9.49
CA CYS A 44 0.88 5.46 -8.91
C CYS A 44 0.71 6.93 -9.27
N LYS A 45 0.38 7.24 -10.53
CA LYS A 45 0.10 8.61 -10.98
C LYS A 45 -1.06 9.25 -10.22
N LYS A 46 -2.14 8.51 -9.98
CA LYS A 46 -3.28 9.02 -9.19
C LYS A 46 -2.91 9.23 -7.72
N ILE A 47 -2.11 8.33 -7.14
CA ILE A 47 -1.58 8.51 -5.78
C ILE A 47 -0.65 9.72 -5.70
N MET A 48 0.22 9.93 -6.69
CA MET A 48 1.07 11.13 -6.76
C MET A 48 0.23 12.41 -6.76
N ALA A 49 -0.82 12.47 -7.59
CA ALA A 49 -1.75 13.60 -7.60
C ALA A 49 -2.42 13.82 -6.23
N HIS A 50 -2.87 12.74 -5.58
CA HIS A 50 -3.50 12.79 -4.25
C HIS A 50 -2.57 13.41 -3.19
N ILE A 51 -1.27 13.11 -3.24
CA ILE A 51 -0.29 13.69 -2.30
C ILE A 51 0.27 15.05 -2.74
N GLY A 52 -0.20 15.61 -3.86
CA GLY A 52 0.18 16.92 -4.38
C GLY A 52 1.44 16.91 -5.26
N LEU A 53 1.83 15.75 -5.80
CA LEU A 53 2.89 15.65 -6.80
C LEU A 53 2.31 15.62 -8.22
N ASN A 54 3.03 16.24 -9.14
CA ASN A 54 2.67 16.18 -10.56
C ASN A 54 2.83 14.74 -11.09
N PRO A 55 1.73 14.12 -11.63
CA PRO A 55 1.77 12.76 -12.16
C PRO A 55 2.72 12.58 -13.35
N ASP A 56 3.06 13.66 -14.05
CA ASP A 56 3.95 13.64 -15.22
C ASP A 56 5.41 13.42 -14.87
N ARG A 57 5.75 13.40 -13.59
CA ARG A 57 7.05 12.91 -13.08
C ARG A 57 7.21 11.40 -13.18
N LEU A 58 6.13 10.67 -13.47
CA LEU A 58 6.16 9.22 -13.74
C LEU A 58 5.75 8.97 -15.19
N ARG A 59 6.57 8.26 -15.94
CA ARG A 59 6.27 7.82 -17.30
C ARG A 59 6.49 6.33 -17.45
N ILE A 60 5.58 5.64 -18.13
CA ILE A 60 5.74 4.25 -18.55
C ILE A 60 5.61 4.17 -20.06
N GLU A 61 6.56 3.51 -20.71
CA GLU A 61 6.58 3.29 -22.14
C GLU A 61 6.86 1.83 -22.50
N PHE A 62 6.33 1.41 -23.61
CA PHE A 62 6.41 0.02 -24.07
C PHE A 62 7.08 -0.06 -25.43
N MET A 63 8.17 -0.83 -25.52
CA MET A 63 8.96 -1.00 -26.71
C MET A 63 9.57 -2.39 -26.79
N SER A 64 9.90 -2.82 -28.01
CA SER A 64 10.62 -4.06 -28.25
C SER A 64 12.12 -3.87 -28.01
N ALA A 65 12.83 -4.95 -27.72
CA ALA A 65 14.30 -4.93 -27.54
C ALA A 65 15.07 -4.42 -28.77
N GLY A 66 14.50 -4.50 -29.97
CA GLY A 66 15.09 -3.97 -31.20
C GLY A 66 14.90 -2.47 -31.44
N GLU A 67 14.12 -1.78 -30.61
CA GLU A 67 13.72 -0.39 -30.80
C GLU A 67 14.57 0.59 -29.98
N GLY A 68 15.90 0.46 -30.05
CA GLY A 68 16.84 1.33 -29.32
C GLY A 68 16.70 2.81 -29.67
N ASN A 69 16.37 3.16 -30.91
CA ASN A 69 16.15 4.55 -31.31
C ASN A 69 14.91 5.12 -30.59
N LEU A 70 13.79 4.37 -30.56
CA LEU A 70 12.59 4.77 -29.83
C LEU A 70 12.88 4.96 -28.33
N PHE A 71 13.67 4.02 -27.74
CA PHE A 71 14.08 4.17 -26.34
C PHE A 71 14.81 5.48 -26.09
N THR A 72 15.78 5.84 -26.96
CA THR A 72 16.52 7.10 -26.83
C THR A 72 15.60 8.31 -26.95
N GLU A 73 14.70 8.30 -27.93
CA GLU A 73 13.76 9.40 -28.16
C GLU A 73 12.84 9.61 -26.95
N VAL A 74 12.24 8.55 -26.41
CA VAL A 74 11.30 8.66 -25.28
C VAL A 74 12.00 9.02 -23.97
N VAL A 75 13.24 8.58 -23.75
CA VAL A 75 14.04 8.96 -22.57
C VAL A 75 14.47 10.43 -22.65
N ASP A 76 14.91 10.87 -23.82
CA ASP A 76 15.28 12.28 -24.04
C ASP A 76 14.09 13.22 -23.89
N ASP A 77 12.92 12.83 -24.41
CA ASP A 77 11.67 13.57 -24.25
C ASP A 77 11.25 13.63 -22.79
N PHE A 78 11.24 12.50 -22.10
CA PHE A 78 10.91 12.47 -20.65
C PHE A 78 11.90 13.30 -19.81
N THR A 79 13.18 13.27 -20.16
CA THR A 79 14.20 14.06 -19.48
C THR A 79 13.92 15.58 -19.65
N LYS A 80 13.54 16.00 -20.87
CA LYS A 80 13.13 17.39 -21.13
C LYS A 80 11.88 17.77 -20.35
N GLN A 81 10.88 16.86 -20.31
CA GLN A 81 9.65 17.05 -19.54
C GLN A 81 9.96 17.27 -18.05
N VAL A 82 10.73 16.37 -17.42
CA VAL A 82 11.09 16.48 -15.99
C VAL A 82 11.90 17.75 -15.71
N ARG A 83 12.83 18.12 -16.58
CA ARG A 83 13.55 19.40 -16.46
C ARG A 83 12.62 20.62 -16.55
N GLY A 84 11.60 20.55 -17.41
CA GLY A 84 10.57 21.58 -17.51
C GLY A 84 9.69 21.69 -16.28
N LEU A 85 9.40 20.57 -15.63
CA LEU A 85 8.65 20.54 -14.35
C LEU A 85 9.45 21.14 -13.18
N GLY A 86 10.78 21.19 -13.27
CA GLY A 86 11.64 21.66 -12.20
C GLY A 86 11.85 20.66 -11.08
N PRO A 87 12.51 21.07 -9.97
CA PRO A 87 12.81 20.18 -8.85
C PRO A 87 11.57 19.57 -8.22
N LEU A 88 11.69 18.37 -7.70
CA LEU A 88 10.62 17.62 -7.05
C LEU A 88 9.97 18.43 -5.90
N GLY A 89 8.64 18.57 -5.95
CA GLY A 89 7.85 19.30 -4.96
C GLY A 89 7.82 20.83 -5.16
N LYS A 90 8.54 21.36 -6.17
CA LYS A 90 8.60 22.79 -6.52
C LYS A 90 8.16 23.08 -7.97
N GLY A 91 7.66 22.08 -8.67
CA GLY A 91 7.17 22.20 -10.04
C GLY A 91 5.83 22.90 -10.15
N GLU A 92 5.38 23.12 -11.39
CA GLU A 92 4.05 23.68 -11.65
C GLU A 92 2.96 22.78 -11.02
N GLY A 93 2.13 23.39 -10.17
CA GLY A 93 1.09 22.68 -9.42
C GLY A 93 1.58 21.94 -8.18
N GLU A 94 2.86 22.04 -7.85
CA GLU A 94 3.46 21.50 -6.65
C GLU A 94 3.93 22.64 -5.73
N ASP A 95 3.46 22.65 -4.50
CA ASP A 95 3.92 23.58 -3.46
C ASP A 95 4.14 22.79 -2.18
N LEU A 96 5.20 21.95 -2.20
CA LEU A 96 5.52 21.04 -1.12
C LEU A 96 6.92 21.34 -0.57
N GLU A 97 7.00 21.61 0.72
CA GLU A 97 8.28 21.65 1.40
C GLU A 97 8.91 20.24 1.44
N PRO A 98 10.24 20.11 1.26
CA PRO A 98 10.92 18.81 1.13
C PRO A 98 10.61 17.84 2.28
N GLU A 99 10.54 18.33 3.52
CA GLU A 99 10.23 17.47 4.67
C GLU A 99 8.77 17.01 4.68
N VAL A 100 7.83 17.88 4.27
CA VAL A 100 6.41 17.52 4.14
C VAL A 100 6.20 16.47 3.05
N LEU A 101 6.86 16.66 1.91
CA LEU A 101 6.82 15.69 0.81
C LEU A 101 7.38 14.33 1.24
N LYS A 102 8.53 14.33 1.90
CA LYS A 102 9.18 13.12 2.37
C LYS A 102 8.30 12.36 3.38
N GLU A 103 7.61 13.07 4.26
CA GLU A 103 6.70 12.44 5.21
C GLU A 103 5.46 11.86 4.50
N ARG A 104 4.82 12.61 3.59
CA ARG A 104 3.70 12.09 2.78
C ARG A 104 4.08 10.82 2.01
N LEU A 105 5.26 10.82 1.36
CA LEU A 105 5.76 9.64 0.65
C LEU A 105 5.99 8.46 1.60
N ARG A 106 6.52 8.69 2.80
CA ARG A 106 6.71 7.64 3.81
C ARG A 106 5.37 7.04 4.27
N GLU A 107 4.38 7.89 4.53
CA GLU A 107 3.05 7.44 4.93
C GLU A 107 2.41 6.58 3.85
N VAL A 108 2.47 7.01 2.59
CA VAL A 108 1.97 6.20 1.46
C VAL A 108 2.75 4.90 1.32
N MET A 109 4.08 4.92 1.45
CA MET A 109 4.88 3.69 1.36
C MET A 109 4.51 2.65 2.44
N LYS A 110 4.17 3.09 3.66
CA LYS A 110 3.65 2.19 4.71
C LYS A 110 2.33 1.52 4.30
N LEU A 111 1.53 2.19 3.47
CA LEU A 111 0.23 1.69 3.00
C LEU A 111 0.32 0.88 1.70
N VAL A 112 1.49 0.81 1.04
CA VAL A 112 1.63 0.08 -0.25
C VAL A 112 1.08 -1.35 -0.19
N PRO A 113 1.35 -2.17 0.85
CA PRO A 113 0.76 -3.51 0.92
C PRO A 113 -0.77 -3.51 0.98
N TYR A 114 -1.36 -2.57 1.72
CA TYR A 114 -2.81 -2.37 1.79
C TYR A 114 -3.37 -1.92 0.43
N ILE A 115 -2.75 -0.92 -0.20
CA ILE A 115 -3.15 -0.40 -1.52
C ILE A 115 -3.15 -1.51 -2.57
N LYS A 116 -2.09 -2.31 -2.62
CA LYS A 116 -1.97 -3.45 -3.54
C LYS A 116 -3.04 -4.50 -3.30
N LEU A 117 -3.40 -4.77 -2.06
CA LEU A 117 -4.45 -5.71 -1.70
C LEU A 117 -5.82 -5.21 -2.17
N MET A 118 -6.16 -3.96 -1.87
CA MET A 118 -7.45 -3.36 -2.24
C MET A 118 -7.61 -3.20 -3.76
N MET A 119 -6.54 -2.84 -4.46
CA MET A 119 -6.53 -2.61 -5.90
C MET A 119 -6.22 -3.86 -6.73
N ASN A 120 -5.94 -5.00 -6.10
CA ASN A 120 -5.57 -6.25 -6.79
C ASN A 120 -6.51 -6.64 -7.94
N PRO A 121 -7.85 -6.53 -7.84
CA PRO A 121 -8.75 -6.85 -8.94
C PRO A 121 -8.53 -6.00 -10.20
N LYS A 122 -8.11 -4.74 -10.03
CA LYS A 122 -7.83 -3.81 -11.13
C LYS A 122 -6.44 -4.01 -11.74
N LEU A 123 -5.45 -4.41 -10.93
CA LEU A 123 -4.05 -4.49 -11.38
C LEU A 123 -3.82 -5.50 -12.53
N SER A 124 -4.66 -6.52 -12.66
CA SER A 124 -4.52 -7.56 -13.68
C SER A 124 -5.38 -7.33 -14.92
N GLN A 125 -6.14 -6.24 -14.99
CA GLN A 125 -7.03 -5.96 -16.12
C GLN A 125 -6.23 -5.51 -17.35
N ARG A 126 -6.74 -5.88 -18.53
CA ARG A 126 -6.20 -5.46 -19.82
C ARG A 126 -7.01 -4.29 -20.34
N LEU A 127 -6.41 -3.10 -20.30
CA LEU A 127 -7.07 -1.86 -20.67
C LEU A 127 -6.77 -1.50 -22.14
N SER A 128 -7.79 -1.11 -22.86
CA SER A 128 -7.63 -0.37 -24.11
C SER A 128 -7.08 1.04 -23.85
N PRO A 129 -6.47 1.70 -24.83
CA PRO A 129 -5.98 3.08 -24.65
C PRO A 129 -7.04 4.05 -24.14
N ALA A 130 -8.29 3.95 -24.58
CA ALA A 130 -9.39 4.81 -24.19
C ALA A 130 -9.82 4.64 -22.72
N GLU A 131 -9.62 3.46 -22.14
CA GLU A 131 -10.02 3.16 -20.76
C GLU A 131 -8.99 3.59 -19.72
N ARG A 132 -7.77 3.97 -20.13
CA ARG A 132 -6.65 4.21 -19.20
C ARG A 132 -6.80 5.48 -18.39
N GLU A 133 -7.36 6.53 -18.96
CA GLU A 133 -7.43 7.85 -18.35
C GLU A 133 -8.32 7.87 -17.10
N ASP A 134 -9.49 7.21 -17.19
CA ASP A 134 -10.48 7.18 -16.12
C ASP A 134 -10.49 5.87 -15.32
N PHE A 135 -9.51 5.00 -15.53
CA PHE A 135 -9.48 3.68 -14.88
C PHE A 135 -9.39 3.75 -13.36
N TYR A 136 -8.65 4.71 -12.85
CA TYR A 136 -8.63 5.08 -11.43
C TYR A 136 -9.18 6.49 -11.28
N THR A 137 -10.23 6.66 -10.49
CA THR A 137 -10.82 7.97 -10.23
C THR A 137 -10.22 8.63 -8.99
N THR A 138 -10.34 9.93 -8.87
CA THR A 138 -9.90 10.68 -7.68
C THR A 138 -10.68 10.23 -6.45
N GLU A 139 -12.00 10.07 -6.59
CA GLU A 139 -12.89 9.64 -5.51
C GLU A 139 -12.51 8.24 -4.99
N GLU A 140 -12.12 7.33 -5.88
CA GLU A 140 -11.66 6.00 -5.50
C GLU A 140 -10.36 6.05 -4.69
N ILE A 141 -9.43 6.93 -5.08
CA ILE A 141 -8.18 7.11 -4.34
C ILE A 141 -8.45 7.80 -2.99
N ASP A 142 -9.28 8.82 -2.95
CA ASP A 142 -9.65 9.49 -1.71
C ASP A 142 -10.33 8.52 -0.73
N ALA A 143 -11.25 7.68 -1.23
CA ALA A 143 -11.87 6.62 -0.44
C ALA A 143 -10.84 5.61 0.08
N LEU A 144 -9.90 5.18 -0.78
CA LEU A 144 -8.84 4.24 -0.41
C LEU A 144 -8.02 4.74 0.79
N PHE A 145 -7.68 6.03 0.84
CA PHE A 145 -6.92 6.60 1.96
C PHE A 145 -7.79 6.94 3.17
N SER A 146 -9.03 7.37 2.98
CA SER A 146 -9.95 7.71 4.09
C SER A 146 -10.49 6.47 4.82
N GLU A 147 -10.63 5.34 4.13
CA GLU A 147 -11.14 4.09 4.70
C GLU A 147 -10.09 3.23 5.40
N VAL A 148 -8.82 3.67 5.39
CA VAL A 148 -7.76 2.97 6.11
C VAL A 148 -8.10 2.88 7.59
N ALA A 149 -8.27 1.66 8.06
CA ALA A 149 -8.54 1.39 9.46
C ALA A 149 -7.38 0.64 10.12
N SER A 150 -7.10 1.00 11.34
CA SER A 150 -6.23 0.22 12.21
C SER A 150 -7.04 -0.81 12.96
N TYR A 151 -6.39 -1.85 13.45
CA TYR A 151 -7.03 -2.90 14.22
C TYR A 151 -6.35 -3.03 15.58
N PHE A 152 -7.15 -3.28 16.60
CA PHE A 152 -6.71 -3.44 17.98
C PHE A 152 -7.32 -4.71 18.57
N ILE A 153 -6.58 -5.44 19.38
CA ILE A 153 -7.07 -6.60 20.11
C ILE A 153 -7.33 -6.18 21.55
N ASP A 154 -8.61 -6.16 21.92
CA ASP A 154 -9.06 -5.88 23.26
C ASP A 154 -8.57 -6.99 24.22
N PRO A 155 -7.70 -6.68 25.19
CA PRO A 155 -7.13 -7.66 26.08
C PRO A 155 -8.17 -8.31 27.00
N GLU A 156 -9.25 -7.62 27.34
CA GLU A 156 -10.30 -8.16 28.22
C GLU A 156 -11.15 -9.22 27.51
N LYS A 157 -11.28 -9.11 26.17
CA LYS A 157 -12.07 -10.04 25.35
C LYS A 157 -11.26 -11.15 24.71
N CYS A 158 -9.94 -10.97 24.58
CA CYS A 158 -9.07 -11.93 23.91
C CYS A 158 -8.98 -13.23 24.70
N GLN A 159 -9.31 -14.36 24.07
CA GLN A 159 -9.26 -15.71 24.67
C GLN A 159 -8.04 -16.52 24.19
N ALA A 160 -7.03 -15.90 23.63
CA ALA A 160 -5.80 -16.52 23.11
C ALA A 160 -6.06 -17.74 22.20
N CYS A 161 -7.12 -17.70 21.41
CA CYS A 161 -7.52 -18.81 20.53
C CYS A 161 -6.61 -19.00 19.30
N GLN A 162 -5.67 -18.08 19.06
CA GLN A 162 -4.65 -18.11 17.99
C GLN A 162 -5.21 -18.06 16.56
N ILE A 163 -6.50 -17.86 16.34
CA ILE A 163 -7.09 -17.85 14.99
C ILE A 163 -6.56 -16.65 14.20
N CYS A 164 -6.60 -15.44 14.76
CA CYS A 164 -6.09 -14.22 14.12
C CYS A 164 -4.58 -14.32 13.85
N LEU A 165 -3.81 -14.88 14.78
CA LEU A 165 -2.36 -15.05 14.64
C LEU A 165 -2.03 -15.94 13.44
N ARG A 166 -2.72 -17.08 13.28
CA ARG A 166 -2.48 -18.03 12.18
C ARG A 166 -2.93 -17.49 10.82
N ARG A 167 -3.87 -16.57 10.80
CA ARG A 167 -4.42 -15.98 9.57
C ARG A 167 -3.75 -14.69 9.14
N CYS A 168 -2.89 -14.11 9.98
CA CYS A 168 -2.20 -12.87 9.62
C CYS A 168 -1.20 -13.11 8.48
N PRO A 169 -1.36 -12.50 7.29
CA PRO A 169 -0.51 -12.77 6.14
C PRO A 169 0.92 -12.22 6.28
N VAL A 170 1.15 -11.32 7.25
CA VAL A 170 2.45 -10.65 7.48
C VAL A 170 2.97 -10.89 8.89
N GLU A 171 2.39 -11.84 9.62
CA GLU A 171 2.82 -12.20 10.99
C GLU A 171 2.90 -10.99 11.94
N ALA A 172 2.03 -10.00 11.76
CA ALA A 172 1.96 -8.81 12.59
C ALA A 172 1.28 -9.07 13.96
N ILE A 173 0.76 -10.27 14.23
CA ILE A 173 0.12 -10.60 15.50
C ILE A 173 1.09 -11.37 16.37
N ILE A 174 1.38 -10.81 17.54
CA ILE A 174 2.27 -11.36 18.54
C ILE A 174 1.44 -12.01 19.63
N GLY A 175 1.78 -13.23 20.00
CA GLY A 175 1.12 -13.97 21.08
C GLY A 175 1.46 -15.45 21.05
N ALA A 176 1.07 -16.18 22.08
CA ALA A 176 1.26 -17.59 22.22
C ALA A 176 0.03 -18.27 22.83
N LYS A 177 0.12 -19.59 23.07
CA LYS A 177 -0.91 -20.33 23.79
C LYS A 177 -1.09 -19.76 25.22
N ASN A 178 -2.29 -19.43 25.59
CA ASN A 178 -2.64 -18.78 26.86
C ASN A 178 -2.02 -17.38 27.06
N GLN A 179 -1.70 -16.69 25.97
CA GLN A 179 -1.27 -15.30 26.01
C GLN A 179 -2.25 -14.44 25.19
N ILE A 180 -2.61 -13.29 25.72
CA ILE A 180 -3.38 -12.27 25.02
C ILE A 180 -2.56 -11.84 23.79
N HIS A 181 -3.20 -11.83 22.63
CA HIS A 181 -2.55 -11.41 21.41
C HIS A 181 -2.54 -9.89 21.30
N VAL A 182 -1.50 -9.36 20.70
CA VAL A 182 -1.38 -7.92 20.35
C VAL A 182 -1.01 -7.78 18.88
N ILE A 183 -1.34 -6.64 18.28
CA ILE A 183 -0.99 -6.33 16.90
C ILE A 183 0.22 -5.40 16.90
N ASP A 184 1.28 -5.81 16.24
CA ASP A 184 2.41 -4.96 15.89
C ASP A 184 1.96 -4.00 14.78
N GLN A 185 1.74 -2.73 15.13
CA GLN A 185 1.21 -1.73 14.20
C GLN A 185 2.21 -1.37 13.09
N ASP A 186 3.50 -1.56 13.32
CA ASP A 186 4.55 -1.28 12.32
C ASP A 186 4.61 -2.35 11.23
N LYS A 187 4.26 -3.60 11.58
CA LYS A 187 4.15 -4.71 10.61
C LYS A 187 2.76 -4.84 9.99
N CYS A 188 1.74 -4.26 10.62
CA CYS A 188 0.35 -4.44 10.21
C CYS A 188 0.05 -3.74 8.88
N ILE A 189 -0.35 -4.51 7.87
CA ILE A 189 -0.77 -4.02 6.56
C ILE A 189 -2.25 -3.61 6.49
N LYS A 190 -2.93 -3.54 7.62
CA LYS A 190 -4.33 -3.06 7.76
C LYS A 190 -5.37 -3.81 6.92
N CYS A 191 -5.11 -5.08 6.59
CA CYS A 191 -5.95 -5.90 5.70
C CYS A 191 -7.30 -6.36 6.30
N GLY A 192 -7.51 -6.22 7.61
CA GLY A 192 -8.76 -6.63 8.27
C GLY A 192 -8.92 -8.13 8.55
N THR A 193 -8.04 -8.99 8.04
CA THR A 193 -8.16 -10.46 8.19
C THR A 193 -8.32 -10.92 9.65
N CYS A 194 -7.65 -10.24 10.59
CA CYS A 194 -7.76 -10.56 12.02
C CYS A 194 -9.14 -10.21 12.58
N PHE A 195 -9.75 -9.14 12.08
CA PHE A 195 -11.10 -8.72 12.49
C PHE A 195 -12.15 -9.73 12.00
N GLU A 196 -12.09 -10.12 10.73
CA GLU A 196 -13.00 -11.12 10.16
C GLU A 196 -12.80 -12.51 10.77
N ALA A 197 -11.56 -12.86 11.13
CA ALA A 197 -11.22 -14.15 11.69
C ALA A 197 -11.57 -14.29 13.19
N CYS A 198 -11.77 -13.18 13.89
CA CYS A 198 -12.08 -13.23 15.32
C CYS A 198 -13.48 -13.80 15.53
N PRO A 199 -13.63 -14.88 16.31
CA PRO A 199 -14.94 -15.45 16.55
C PRO A 199 -15.92 -14.42 17.16
N PRO A 200 -17.14 -14.25 16.61
CA PRO A 200 -18.11 -13.26 17.08
C PRO A 200 -18.41 -13.35 18.59
N ARG A 201 -18.36 -14.55 19.15
CA ARG A 201 -18.55 -14.80 20.58
C ARG A 201 -17.49 -14.12 21.46
N PHE A 202 -16.32 -13.82 20.92
CA PHE A 202 -15.26 -13.09 21.63
C PHE A 202 -15.26 -11.63 21.25
N GLY A 203 -15.39 -11.29 19.95
CA GLY A 203 -15.40 -9.93 19.44
C GLY A 203 -14.22 -9.10 19.92
N ALA A 204 -13.05 -9.77 20.08
CA ALA A 204 -11.89 -9.15 20.70
C ALA A 204 -11.13 -8.21 19.75
N VAL A 205 -11.27 -8.38 18.43
CA VAL A 205 -10.63 -7.47 17.47
C VAL A 205 -11.58 -6.34 17.12
N THR A 206 -11.12 -5.11 17.29
CA THR A 206 -11.89 -3.90 16.98
C THR A 206 -11.25 -3.15 15.83
N LYS A 207 -12.10 -2.53 14.99
CA LYS A 207 -11.68 -1.65 13.89
C LYS A 207 -11.67 -0.21 14.40
N ILE A 208 -10.57 0.52 14.18
CA ILE A 208 -10.38 1.91 14.58
C ILE A 208 -10.17 2.74 13.31
N SER A 209 -11.10 3.64 13.03
CA SER A 209 -11.03 4.58 11.90
C SER A 209 -10.76 5.99 12.42
N GLY A 210 -9.75 6.66 11.88
CA GLY A 210 -9.49 8.08 12.14
C GLY A 210 -9.01 8.44 13.55
N GLY A 211 -8.61 7.47 14.39
CA GLY A 211 -8.12 7.71 15.75
C GLY A 211 -6.84 6.95 16.08
N PRO A 212 -6.19 7.32 17.19
CA PRO A 212 -4.99 6.61 17.66
C PRO A 212 -5.34 5.19 18.12
N VAL A 213 -4.48 4.25 17.81
CA VAL A 213 -4.58 2.88 18.32
C VAL A 213 -4.12 2.86 19.77
N PRO A 214 -4.87 2.24 20.71
CA PRO A 214 -4.39 2.06 22.06
C PRO A 214 -3.04 1.33 22.09
N PRO A 215 -2.15 1.67 23.04
CA PRO A 215 -0.89 0.97 23.17
C PRO A 215 -1.13 -0.52 23.49
N PRO A 216 -0.29 -1.41 22.99
CA PRO A 216 -0.39 -2.82 23.32
C PRO A 216 -0.09 -3.03 24.80
N ILE A 217 -0.76 -4.00 25.43
CA ILE A 217 -0.43 -4.41 26.80
C ILE A 217 1.03 -4.91 26.88
N PRO A 218 1.75 -4.60 27.96
CA PRO A 218 3.09 -5.10 28.22
C PRO A 218 3.19 -6.64 28.15
N GLU A 219 4.35 -7.15 27.81
CA GLU A 219 4.53 -8.58 27.59
C GLU A 219 4.29 -9.43 28.85
N ASP A 220 4.68 -8.92 29.99
CA ASP A 220 4.50 -9.52 31.31
C ASP A 220 3.02 -9.61 31.73
N GLU A 221 2.17 -8.74 31.21
CA GLU A 221 0.73 -8.69 31.48
C GLU A 221 -0.10 -9.54 30.51
N ARG A 222 0.52 -10.13 29.47
CA ARG A 222 -0.22 -10.90 28.44
C ARG A 222 -0.69 -12.27 28.87
N ALA A 223 -0.26 -12.77 30.01
CA ALA A 223 -0.67 -14.09 30.50
C ALA A 223 -2.18 -14.11 30.83
N LEU A 224 -2.93 -15.00 30.16
CA LEU A 224 -4.34 -15.26 30.54
C LEU A 224 -4.36 -15.90 31.93
N ALA A 225 -4.98 -15.22 32.88
CA ALA A 225 -5.32 -15.84 34.14
C ALA A 225 -6.22 -17.07 33.87
N ARG A 226 -5.77 -18.26 34.23
CA ARG A 226 -6.61 -19.47 34.19
C ARG A 226 -7.84 -19.18 35.05
N LYS A 227 -9.02 -19.01 34.44
CA LYS A 227 -10.25 -19.14 35.21
C LYS A 227 -10.23 -20.50 35.87
N GLY A 228 -9.98 -20.51 37.17
CA GLY A 228 -10.05 -21.72 37.95
C GLY A 228 -11.37 -22.42 37.66
N LYS A 229 -11.37 -23.70 37.33
CA LYS A 229 -12.58 -24.50 37.41
C LYS A 229 -13.07 -24.34 38.84
N GLY A 230 -14.15 -23.56 39.03
CA GLY A 230 -14.81 -23.46 40.28
C GLY A 230 -15.09 -24.89 40.79
N ALA A 231 -14.55 -25.19 41.94
CA ALA A 231 -15.02 -26.31 42.74
C ALA A 231 -16.42 -25.98 43.17
N GLU A 232 -17.41 -26.48 42.46
CA GLU A 232 -18.71 -26.72 43.04
C GLU A 232 -18.68 -28.09 43.70
N ALA A 233 -18.67 -28.05 45.02
CA ALA A 233 -18.97 -29.16 45.89
C ALA A 233 -20.49 -29.23 46.05
#